data_aafa5033a625fb9d61e9ad31dea5aed5
#
_entry.id   aafa5033a625fb9d61e9ad31dea5aed5
#
_cell.length_a   1.000
_cell.length_b   1.000
_cell.length_c   1.000
_cell.angle_alpha   90.00
_cell.angle_beta   90.00
_cell.angle_gamma   90.00
#
_symmetry.space_group_name_H-M   'P 1'
#
loop_
_entity.id
_entity.type
_entity.pdbx_description
1 polymer ?
#
loop_
_entity_poly.entity_id
_entity_poly.type
_entity_poly.pdbx_seq_one_letter_code
_entity_poly.pdbx_strand_id
1 'polypeptide(L)'
;MTVAHEEAVIDSAAVDAIFAEARTANAFTGEVTEQQARAIYELTKFGPTAFNSQPLRVTYVRSDESRAKLVDSLSAGNRAKTASAPLVAILSYDTSWQEQWDNFLPGYNAPKAMYDASADLAASTGNNNAHLQAGYFILAVRSLGFAAGPMTGADFAAIDKEFFPAGD
;
A
#
# COMPACT_ATOMS: atom_id res chain seq x y z
N MET A 1 -6.39 21.10 -21.90
CA MET A 1 -5.96 21.32 -20.49
C MET A 1 -7.19 21.40 -19.61
N THR A 2 -7.14 20.83 -18.45
CA THR A 2 -8.21 20.94 -17.44
C THR A 2 -7.87 22.04 -16.44
N VAL A 3 -8.85 22.55 -15.68
CA VAL A 3 -8.62 23.51 -14.59
C VAL A 3 -7.52 23.03 -13.63
N ALA A 4 -7.45 21.72 -13.36
CA ALA A 4 -6.42 21.16 -12.50
C ALA A 4 -5.00 21.34 -13.02
N HIS A 5 -4.79 21.37 -14.36
CA HIS A 5 -3.47 21.61 -14.93
C HIS A 5 -3.06 23.10 -14.82
N GLU A 6 -4.01 24.02 -14.89
CA GLU A 6 -3.74 25.45 -14.82
C GLU A 6 -3.41 25.90 -13.40
N GLU A 7 -4.02 25.27 -12.39
CA GLU A 7 -3.87 25.64 -10.98
C GLU A 7 -2.79 24.82 -10.25
N ALA A 8 -2.29 23.73 -10.84
CA ALA A 8 -1.30 22.87 -10.20
C ALA A 8 0.09 23.55 -10.11
N VAL A 9 0.73 23.43 -8.95
CA VAL A 9 2.12 23.90 -8.72
C VAL A 9 3.15 22.98 -9.39
N ILE A 10 2.83 21.68 -9.53
CA ILE A 10 3.65 20.72 -10.27
C ILE A 10 3.39 20.84 -11.77
N ASP A 11 4.36 20.44 -12.59
CA ASP A 11 4.20 20.52 -14.04
C ASP A 11 3.07 19.62 -14.57
N SER A 12 2.57 19.93 -15.78
CA SER A 12 1.43 19.21 -16.37
C SER A 12 1.73 17.73 -16.62
N ALA A 13 2.98 17.37 -16.94
CA ALA A 13 3.36 15.97 -17.13
C ALA A 13 3.27 15.18 -15.83
N ALA A 14 3.61 15.81 -14.70
CA ALA A 14 3.43 15.19 -13.38
C ALA A 14 1.94 15.07 -13.02
N VAL A 15 1.12 16.06 -13.33
CA VAL A 15 -0.35 15.98 -13.14
C VAL A 15 -0.94 14.83 -13.94
N ASP A 16 -0.54 14.69 -15.21
CA ASP A 16 -1.00 13.60 -16.06
C ASP A 16 -0.58 12.22 -15.52
N ALA A 17 0.69 12.05 -15.21
CA ALA A 17 1.23 10.78 -14.74
C ALA A 17 0.59 10.29 -13.43
N ILE A 18 0.31 11.21 -12.51
CA ILE A 18 -0.17 10.86 -11.17
C ILE A 18 -1.70 10.78 -11.12
N PHE A 19 -2.40 11.66 -11.85
CA PHE A 19 -3.85 11.85 -11.73
C PHE A 19 -4.61 11.76 -13.05
N ALA A 20 -4.40 12.71 -13.98
CA ALA A 20 -5.34 12.94 -15.07
C ALA A 20 -5.35 11.81 -16.11
N GLU A 21 -4.19 11.25 -16.47
CA GLU A 21 -4.04 10.13 -17.41
C GLU A 21 -3.83 8.78 -16.70
N ALA A 22 -3.70 8.80 -15.37
CA ALA A 22 -3.50 7.58 -14.60
C ALA A 22 -4.76 6.71 -14.63
N ARG A 23 -4.61 5.42 -14.99
CA ARG A 23 -5.68 4.42 -15.02
C ARG A 23 -5.21 3.16 -14.33
N THR A 24 -6.18 2.36 -13.84
CA THR A 24 -5.89 1.02 -13.32
C THR A 24 -5.41 0.12 -14.46
N ALA A 25 -4.20 -0.41 -14.35
CA ALA A 25 -3.65 -1.34 -15.32
C ALA A 25 -4.26 -2.74 -15.16
N ASN A 26 -4.51 -3.42 -16.29
CA ASN A 26 -5.05 -4.77 -16.32
C ASN A 26 -4.09 -5.79 -16.94
N ALA A 27 -2.94 -5.35 -17.44
CA ALA A 27 -1.84 -6.17 -17.90
C ALA A 27 -0.54 -5.41 -17.63
N PHE A 28 0.53 -6.15 -17.41
CA PHE A 28 1.83 -5.58 -17.06
C PHE A 28 2.92 -6.22 -17.89
N THR A 29 3.99 -5.44 -18.15
CA THR A 29 5.21 -5.88 -18.82
C THR A 29 6.41 -5.24 -18.15
N GLY A 30 7.61 -5.75 -18.45
CA GLY A 30 8.85 -5.20 -17.93
C GLY A 30 9.24 -5.81 -16.59
N GLU A 31 10.10 -5.09 -15.88
CA GLU A 31 10.66 -5.51 -14.60
C GLU A 31 10.60 -4.39 -13.58
N VAL A 32 10.56 -4.76 -12.31
CA VAL A 32 10.72 -3.83 -11.17
C VAL A 32 11.86 -4.33 -10.30
N THR A 33 12.96 -3.59 -10.27
CA THR A 33 14.13 -3.94 -9.46
C THR A 33 13.86 -3.75 -7.97
N GLU A 34 14.71 -4.34 -7.13
CA GLU A 34 14.60 -4.12 -5.68
C GLU A 34 14.81 -2.64 -5.31
N GLN A 35 15.75 -1.97 -5.97
CA GLN A 35 15.98 -0.55 -5.75
C GLN A 35 14.74 0.30 -6.07
N GLN A 36 14.04 -0.02 -7.16
CA GLN A 36 12.80 0.66 -7.53
C GLN A 36 11.67 0.39 -6.52
N ALA A 37 11.54 -0.86 -6.06
CA ALA A 37 10.56 -1.21 -5.03
C ALA A 37 10.84 -0.47 -3.70
N ARG A 38 12.11 -0.35 -3.32
CA ARG A 38 12.52 0.47 -2.16
C ARG A 38 12.19 1.96 -2.37
N ALA A 39 12.46 2.50 -3.56
CA ALA A 39 12.15 3.89 -3.89
C ALA A 39 10.64 4.19 -3.77
N ILE A 40 9.77 3.26 -4.17
CA ILE A 40 8.32 3.37 -3.96
C ILE A 40 8.01 3.54 -2.47
N TYR A 41 8.58 2.68 -1.60
CA TYR A 41 8.34 2.76 -0.17
C TYR A 41 8.90 4.04 0.45
N GLU A 42 10.09 4.50 0.01
CA GLU A 42 10.71 5.75 0.47
C GLU A 42 9.82 6.98 0.23
N LEU A 43 9.01 6.98 -0.82
CA LEU A 43 8.01 8.01 -1.07
C LEU A 43 6.71 7.77 -0.27
N THR A 44 6.30 6.51 -0.15
CA THR A 44 5.08 6.12 0.58
C THR A 44 5.12 6.53 2.04
N LYS A 45 6.27 6.41 2.71
CA LYS A 45 6.45 6.72 4.13
C LYS A 45 6.15 8.18 4.50
N PHE A 46 6.11 9.09 3.53
CA PHE A 46 5.71 10.49 3.76
C PHE A 46 4.19 10.69 3.80
N GLY A 47 3.40 9.64 3.54
CA GLY A 47 1.96 9.70 3.69
C GLY A 47 1.57 10.01 5.15
N PRO A 48 0.70 11.01 5.40
CA PRO A 48 0.31 11.38 6.76
C PRO A 48 -0.53 10.30 7.42
N THR A 49 -0.31 10.11 8.72
CA THR A 49 -1.13 9.22 9.55
C THR A 49 -1.44 9.89 10.89
N ALA A 50 -2.56 9.50 11.51
CA ALA A 50 -2.89 9.97 12.84
C ALA A 50 -1.75 9.62 13.81
N PHE A 51 -1.25 10.62 14.52
CA PHE A 51 -0.13 10.47 15.46
C PHE A 51 1.12 9.84 14.86
N ASN A 52 1.35 10.00 13.56
CA ASN A 52 2.46 9.35 12.87
C ASN A 52 2.51 7.82 13.09
N SER A 53 1.33 7.19 13.16
CA SER A 53 1.19 5.78 13.56
C SER A 53 1.79 4.78 12.57
N GLN A 54 1.95 5.16 11.31
CA GLN A 54 2.64 4.37 10.26
C GLN A 54 2.24 2.89 10.21
N PRO A 55 0.94 2.54 10.20
CA PRO A 55 0.51 1.14 10.33
C PRO A 55 0.74 0.29 9.08
N LEU A 56 0.92 0.89 7.91
CA LEU A 56 1.06 0.15 6.65
C LEU A 56 2.28 -0.77 6.68
N ARG A 57 2.07 -2.01 6.23
CA ARG A 57 3.13 -2.97 5.89
C ARG A 57 3.01 -3.32 4.43
N VAL A 58 4.16 -3.45 3.76
CA VAL A 58 4.24 -3.75 2.33
C VAL A 58 5.03 -5.04 2.14
N THR A 59 4.35 -6.11 1.74
CA THR A 59 4.97 -7.39 1.44
C THR A 59 5.07 -7.57 -0.07
N TYR A 60 6.29 -7.63 -0.60
CA TYR A 60 6.52 -7.81 -2.03
C TYR A 60 6.57 -9.30 -2.40
N VAL A 61 5.67 -9.71 -3.28
CA VAL A 61 5.62 -11.06 -3.86
C VAL A 61 6.42 -11.06 -5.15
N ARG A 62 7.60 -11.70 -5.14
CA ARG A 62 8.57 -11.69 -6.26
C ARG A 62 8.73 -13.03 -6.94
N SER A 63 8.76 -14.14 -6.19
CA SER A 63 8.95 -15.45 -6.80
C SER A 63 7.70 -15.91 -7.54
N ASP A 64 7.90 -16.70 -8.59
CA ASP A 64 6.78 -17.30 -9.35
C ASP A 64 5.94 -18.23 -8.46
N GLU A 65 6.58 -18.95 -7.53
CA GLU A 65 5.89 -19.80 -6.56
C GLU A 65 4.96 -18.99 -5.66
N SER A 66 5.46 -17.93 -5.00
CA SER A 66 4.63 -17.08 -4.14
C SER A 66 3.54 -16.37 -4.92
N ARG A 67 3.83 -15.97 -6.17
CA ARG A 67 2.84 -15.36 -7.06
C ARG A 67 1.72 -16.32 -7.40
N ALA A 68 2.04 -17.58 -7.72
CA ALA A 68 1.03 -18.60 -8.01
C ALA A 68 0.09 -18.81 -6.82
N LYS A 69 0.62 -18.94 -5.61
CA LYS A 69 -0.16 -19.05 -4.36
C LYS A 69 -1.07 -17.85 -4.15
N LEU A 70 -0.58 -16.63 -4.39
CA LEU A 70 -1.39 -15.43 -4.30
C LEU A 70 -2.50 -15.42 -5.34
N VAL A 71 -2.20 -15.76 -6.60
CA VAL A 71 -3.18 -15.80 -7.70
C VAL A 71 -4.33 -16.76 -7.39
N ASP A 72 -4.06 -17.90 -6.76
CA ASP A 72 -5.09 -18.88 -6.38
C ASP A 72 -6.10 -18.30 -5.37
N SER A 73 -5.66 -17.36 -4.53
CA SER A 73 -6.50 -16.68 -3.55
C SER A 73 -7.30 -15.51 -4.14
N LEU A 74 -7.11 -15.16 -5.41
CA LEU A 74 -7.77 -14.01 -6.02
C LEU A 74 -9.08 -14.38 -6.72
N SER A 75 -10.01 -13.41 -6.74
CA SER A 75 -11.19 -13.46 -7.61
C SER A 75 -10.78 -13.63 -9.08
N ALA A 76 -11.56 -14.35 -9.86
CA ALA A 76 -11.24 -14.72 -11.23
C ALA A 76 -10.80 -13.53 -12.11
N GLY A 77 -11.46 -12.37 -11.98
CA GLY A 77 -11.12 -11.15 -12.74
C GLY A 77 -9.78 -10.51 -12.40
N ASN A 78 -9.15 -10.93 -11.27
CA ASN A 78 -7.86 -10.40 -10.84
C ASN A 78 -6.68 -11.31 -11.17
N ARG A 79 -6.91 -12.58 -11.46
CA ARG A 79 -5.87 -13.60 -11.62
C ARG A 79 -4.90 -13.32 -12.76
N ALA A 80 -5.42 -13.07 -13.96
CA ALA A 80 -4.58 -12.88 -15.15
C ALA A 80 -3.66 -11.65 -15.03
N LYS A 81 -4.17 -10.52 -14.55
CA LYS A 81 -3.39 -9.31 -14.37
C LYS A 81 -2.32 -9.45 -13.28
N THR A 82 -2.62 -10.17 -12.20
CA THR A 82 -1.64 -10.44 -11.13
C THR A 82 -0.56 -11.41 -11.61
N ALA A 83 -0.94 -12.45 -12.37
CA ALA A 83 0.03 -13.38 -12.95
C ALA A 83 1.03 -12.67 -13.89
N SER A 84 0.60 -11.64 -14.64
CA SER A 84 1.46 -10.89 -15.55
C SER A 84 2.29 -9.78 -14.87
N ALA A 85 1.98 -9.41 -13.63
CA ALA A 85 2.66 -8.32 -12.95
C ALA A 85 4.13 -8.68 -12.62
N PRO A 86 5.11 -7.82 -12.94
CA PRO A 86 6.52 -8.07 -12.60
C PRO A 86 6.76 -8.00 -11.08
N LEU A 87 5.92 -7.27 -10.37
CA LEU A 87 5.94 -7.16 -8.91
C LEU A 87 4.50 -7.04 -8.40
N VAL A 88 4.18 -7.78 -7.35
CA VAL A 88 2.92 -7.63 -6.62
C VAL A 88 3.24 -7.19 -5.19
N ALA A 89 2.48 -6.25 -4.67
CA ALA A 89 2.57 -5.81 -3.29
C ALA A 89 1.27 -6.18 -2.56
N ILE A 90 1.38 -6.95 -1.48
CA ILE A 90 0.30 -7.12 -0.51
C ILE A 90 0.42 -5.96 0.47
N LEU A 91 -0.63 -5.16 0.56
CA LEU A 91 -0.72 -4.05 1.50
C LEU A 91 -1.55 -4.50 2.69
N SER A 92 -0.92 -4.62 3.83
CA SER A 92 -1.54 -4.99 5.11
C SER A 92 -1.34 -3.88 6.14
N TYR A 93 -1.99 -3.99 7.28
CA TYR A 93 -1.68 -3.11 8.41
C TYR A 93 -1.25 -3.93 9.61
N ASP A 94 -0.31 -3.39 10.35
CA ASP A 94 0.13 -3.94 11.62
C ASP A 94 -1.00 -3.82 12.65
N THR A 95 -1.51 -4.93 13.14
CA THR A 95 -2.59 -4.96 14.13
C THR A 95 -2.15 -4.49 15.51
N SER A 96 -0.83 -4.44 15.75
CA SER A 96 -0.18 -3.97 16.97
C SER A 96 0.59 -2.66 16.76
N TRP A 97 0.19 -1.85 15.77
CA TRP A 97 0.88 -0.61 15.39
C TRP A 97 1.14 0.33 16.59
N GLN A 98 0.26 0.35 17.58
CA GLN A 98 0.40 1.16 18.78
C GLN A 98 1.60 0.74 19.67
N GLU A 99 2.12 -0.47 19.52
CA GLU A 99 3.33 -0.91 20.21
C GLU A 99 4.58 -0.19 19.69
N GLN A 100 4.53 0.33 18.45
CA GLN A 100 5.60 1.12 17.85
C GLN A 100 5.54 2.62 18.24
N TRP A 101 4.65 3.01 19.13
CA TRP A 101 4.37 4.40 19.47
C TRP A 101 5.62 5.20 19.83
N ASP A 102 6.47 4.65 20.68
CA ASP A 102 7.69 5.34 21.14
C ASP A 102 8.73 5.53 20.02
N ASN A 103 8.67 4.73 18.96
CA ASN A 103 9.52 4.88 17.80
C ASN A 103 9.12 6.07 16.91
N PHE A 104 7.81 6.35 16.82
CA PHE A 104 7.27 7.36 15.91
C PHE A 104 6.85 8.65 16.61
N LEU A 105 6.55 8.59 17.91
CA LEU A 105 6.08 9.75 18.69
C LEU A 105 6.60 9.72 20.12
N PRO A 106 7.92 9.74 20.32
CA PRO A 106 8.52 9.61 21.64
C PRO A 106 8.09 10.73 22.60
N GLY A 107 7.76 10.36 23.83
CA GLY A 107 7.40 11.31 24.88
C GLY A 107 5.98 11.86 24.83
N TYR A 108 5.12 11.41 23.90
CA TYR A 108 3.73 11.84 23.81
C TYR A 108 2.76 10.66 23.98
N ASN A 109 2.67 10.11 25.20
CA ASN A 109 2.01 8.82 25.46
C ASN A 109 0.51 8.90 25.83
N ALA A 110 -0.06 10.09 26.05
CA ALA A 110 -1.45 10.22 26.47
C ALA A 110 -2.47 9.59 25.49
N PRO A 111 -2.35 9.76 24.16
CA PRO A 111 -3.27 9.10 23.22
C PRO A 111 -3.07 7.59 23.11
N LYS A 112 -1.83 7.07 23.33
CA LYS A 112 -1.54 5.65 23.28
C LYS A 112 -2.44 4.84 24.22
N ALA A 113 -2.66 5.36 25.44
CA ALA A 113 -3.51 4.70 26.43
C ALA A 113 -4.96 4.47 25.95
N MET A 114 -5.48 5.31 25.05
CA MET A 114 -6.81 5.12 24.48
C MET A 114 -6.85 3.90 23.55
N TYR A 115 -5.80 3.69 22.78
CA TYR A 115 -5.67 2.55 21.86
C TYR A 115 -5.38 1.27 22.60
N ASP A 116 -4.54 1.32 23.64
CA ASP A 116 -4.28 0.16 24.52
C ASP A 116 -5.55 -0.28 25.27
N ALA A 117 -6.45 0.65 25.57
CA ALA A 117 -7.71 0.37 26.27
C ALA A 117 -8.84 -0.13 25.34
N SER A 118 -8.70 -0.01 24.02
CA SER A 118 -9.77 -0.35 23.07
C SER A 118 -9.21 -0.97 21.78
N ALA A 119 -9.28 -2.29 21.68
CA ALA A 119 -8.87 -3.03 20.50
C ALA A 119 -9.63 -2.60 19.23
N ASP A 120 -10.94 -2.31 19.35
CA ASP A 120 -11.74 -1.86 18.20
C ASP A 120 -11.29 -0.48 17.70
N LEU A 121 -10.95 0.44 18.62
CA LEU A 121 -10.42 1.74 18.25
C LEU A 121 -9.04 1.60 17.60
N ALA A 122 -8.16 0.78 18.16
CA ALA A 122 -6.85 0.52 17.59
C ALA A 122 -6.96 -0.09 16.17
N ALA A 123 -7.80 -1.12 15.99
CA ALA A 123 -8.03 -1.76 14.71
C ALA A 123 -8.59 -0.80 13.66
N SER A 124 -9.64 -0.04 14.00
CA SER A 124 -10.24 0.92 13.07
C SER A 124 -9.28 2.04 12.68
N THR A 125 -8.51 2.55 13.63
CA THR A 125 -7.50 3.58 13.39
C THR A 125 -6.36 3.05 12.52
N GLY A 126 -5.82 1.86 12.84
CA GLY A 126 -4.78 1.21 12.05
C GLY A 126 -5.22 1.00 10.61
N ASN A 127 -6.39 0.40 10.41
CA ASN A 127 -6.95 0.15 9.09
C ASN A 127 -7.15 1.45 8.28
N ASN A 128 -7.76 2.48 8.86
CA ASN A 128 -8.01 3.75 8.18
C ASN A 128 -6.71 4.45 7.76
N ASN A 129 -5.71 4.47 8.63
CA ASN A 129 -4.42 5.09 8.34
C ASN A 129 -3.60 4.28 7.34
N ALA A 130 -3.68 2.95 7.35
CA ALA A 130 -3.08 2.12 6.31
C ALA A 130 -3.69 2.40 4.93
N HIS A 131 -5.00 2.65 4.83
CA HIS A 131 -5.63 3.04 3.57
C HIS A 131 -5.14 4.41 3.07
N LEU A 132 -4.91 5.39 3.96
CA LEU A 132 -4.27 6.66 3.58
C LEU A 132 -2.87 6.41 2.99
N GLN A 133 -2.05 5.61 3.66
CA GLN A 133 -0.72 5.26 3.15
C GLN A 133 -0.78 4.42 1.86
N ALA A 134 -1.77 3.53 1.70
CA ALA A 134 -1.97 2.78 0.46
C ALA A 134 -2.30 3.72 -0.72
N GLY A 135 -3.05 4.80 -0.49
CA GLY A 135 -3.23 5.88 -1.47
C GLY A 135 -1.89 6.51 -1.87
N TYR A 136 -1.06 6.86 -0.90
CA TYR A 136 0.30 7.36 -1.16
C TYR A 136 1.17 6.34 -1.89
N PHE A 137 1.05 5.05 -1.57
CA PHE A 137 1.75 3.98 -2.29
C PHE A 137 1.39 3.97 -3.78
N ILE A 138 0.11 4.11 -4.14
CA ILE A 138 -0.34 4.20 -5.53
C ILE A 138 0.27 5.43 -6.22
N LEU A 139 0.25 6.58 -5.55
CA LEU A 139 0.87 7.81 -6.08
C LEU A 139 2.38 7.66 -6.26
N ALA A 140 3.07 7.04 -5.30
CA ALA A 140 4.50 6.75 -5.36
C ALA A 140 4.86 5.84 -6.56
N VAL A 141 4.08 4.77 -6.78
CA VAL A 141 4.23 3.88 -7.96
C VAL A 141 4.15 4.71 -9.25
N ARG A 142 3.14 5.54 -9.38
CA ARG A 142 2.90 6.37 -10.57
C ARG A 142 3.95 7.47 -10.77
N SER A 143 4.40 8.11 -9.69
CA SER A 143 5.42 9.16 -9.74
C SER A 143 6.79 8.64 -10.20
N LEU A 144 7.05 7.35 -10.04
CA LEU A 144 8.23 6.67 -10.55
C LEU A 144 8.05 6.09 -11.97
N GLY A 145 6.93 6.42 -12.63
CA GLY A 145 6.65 6.02 -14.01
C GLY A 145 6.11 4.59 -14.15
N PHE A 146 5.69 3.95 -13.07
CA PHE A 146 5.10 2.61 -13.13
C PHE A 146 3.57 2.67 -13.21
N ALA A 147 2.99 1.65 -13.85
CA ALA A 147 1.55 1.42 -13.81
C ALA A 147 1.13 0.73 -12.51
N ALA A 148 -0.03 1.10 -11.97
CA ALA A 148 -0.61 0.47 -10.80
C ALA A 148 -1.96 -0.19 -11.13
N GLY A 149 -2.22 -1.36 -10.56
CA GLY A 149 -3.48 -2.08 -10.66
C GLY A 149 -4.02 -2.46 -9.28
N PRO A 150 -4.53 -1.49 -8.48
CA PRO A 150 -5.08 -1.79 -7.16
C PRO A 150 -6.30 -2.71 -7.25
N MET A 151 -6.43 -3.62 -6.29
CA MET A 151 -7.54 -4.56 -6.22
C MET A 151 -7.82 -5.02 -4.80
N THR A 152 -9.07 -5.38 -4.52
CA THR A 152 -9.53 -5.96 -3.26
C THR A 152 -10.31 -7.26 -3.43
N GLY A 153 -10.48 -7.74 -4.68
CA GLY A 153 -11.17 -8.99 -4.96
C GLY A 153 -10.28 -10.20 -4.67
N ALA A 154 -10.27 -10.67 -3.42
CA ALA A 154 -9.45 -11.77 -2.94
C ALA A 154 -10.11 -12.49 -1.75
N ASP A 155 -9.68 -13.71 -1.47
CA ASP A 155 -9.88 -14.37 -0.19
C ASP A 155 -8.78 -13.94 0.78
N PHE A 156 -9.06 -12.92 1.58
CA PHE A 156 -8.10 -12.37 2.53
C PHE A 156 -7.67 -13.39 3.58
N ALA A 157 -8.58 -14.26 4.05
CA ALA A 157 -8.24 -15.28 5.04
C ALA A 157 -7.24 -16.30 4.48
N ALA A 158 -7.36 -16.66 3.20
CA ALA A 158 -6.38 -17.52 2.53
C ALA A 158 -5.03 -16.81 2.37
N ILE A 159 -5.02 -15.50 2.06
CA ILE A 159 -3.79 -14.68 1.96
C ILE A 159 -3.12 -14.59 3.33
N ASP A 160 -3.86 -14.26 4.38
CA ASP A 160 -3.31 -14.16 5.73
C ASP A 160 -2.67 -15.49 6.17
N LYS A 161 -3.35 -16.62 5.94
CA LYS A 161 -2.82 -17.94 6.28
C LYS A 161 -1.53 -18.29 5.53
N GLU A 162 -1.43 -17.91 4.24
CA GLU A 162 -0.27 -18.27 3.41
C GLU A 162 0.91 -17.33 3.62
N PHE A 163 0.67 -16.02 3.75
CA PHE A 163 1.73 -15.01 3.76
C PHE A 163 2.05 -14.46 5.14
N PHE A 164 1.13 -14.60 6.10
CA PHE A 164 1.26 -14.08 7.47
C PHE A 164 0.89 -15.14 8.52
N PRO A 165 1.49 -16.36 8.49
CA PRO A 165 1.07 -17.48 9.36
C PRO A 165 1.28 -17.22 10.85
N ALA A 166 2.15 -16.29 11.22
CA ALA A 166 2.37 -15.88 12.60
C ALA A 166 1.41 -14.77 13.06
N GLY A 167 0.57 -14.25 12.17
CA GLY A 167 -0.36 -13.16 12.46
C GLY A 167 0.31 -11.77 12.46
N ASP A 168 1.45 -11.65 11.80
CA ASP A 168 2.26 -10.44 11.73
C ASP A 168 1.75 -9.46 10.68
#